data_cb862c4ed9b6638f10a040381eab4cfc
#
_entry.id   cb862c4ed9b6638f10a040381eab4cfc
#
_cell.length_a   1.000
_cell.length_b   1.000
_cell.length_c   1.000
_cell.angle_alpha   90.00
_cell.angle_beta   90.00
_cell.angle_gamma   90.00
#
_symmetry.space_group_name_H-M   'P 1'
#
loop_
_entity.id
_entity.type
_entity.pdbx_description
1 polymer ?
#
loop_
_entity_poly.entity_id
_entity_poly.type
_entity_poly.pdbx_seq_one_letter_code
_entity_poly.pdbx_strand_id
1 'polypeptide(L)'
;MTTVNNLQPYHQWLTDQNLSPLTLINYSISLKQYGEQSLTLKNLLNYTKKALIKYEPASVQLKTAALKSYAKFKKLKLDWTKIAGLIPQVQKKFFSTLNEKELTQLKAVRFEKDNQVYQRNNLMLDFLFYSGVRISELTHLKHSDWEDNHLKVQGKGNKIRYVFLPQFLIATINPYSKDYLFLNSQGQAISREYMVRLIKQRTLLTSIKKKISPHTFRRSFATLLNSKGARLTTIQKLLGHSNLETTASYIHNSWEELYQDYSRLWKEPSQANYHE
;
A
#
# COMPACT_ATOMS: atom_id res chain seq x y z
N MET A 1 -31.31 -18.28 17.76
CA MET A 1 -30.82 -16.90 17.53
C MET A 1 -29.31 -16.96 17.33
N THR A 2 -28.77 -16.44 16.22
CA THR A 2 -27.35 -16.61 15.86
C THR A 2 -26.56 -15.46 16.48
N THR A 3 -25.94 -15.71 17.63
CA THR A 3 -25.01 -14.76 18.27
C THR A 3 -23.59 -14.93 17.75
N VAL A 4 -22.77 -13.92 17.90
CA VAL A 4 -21.35 -13.93 17.46
C VAL A 4 -20.50 -14.60 18.55
N ASN A 5 -20.66 -15.92 18.73
CA ASN A 5 -19.88 -16.71 19.67
C ASN A 5 -18.99 -17.70 18.92
N ASN A 6 -17.84 -18.02 19.47
CA ASN A 6 -16.81 -18.89 18.89
C ASN A 6 -16.47 -18.60 17.41
N LEU A 7 -15.49 -17.73 17.19
CA LEU A 7 -15.05 -17.32 15.85
C LEU A 7 -14.11 -18.33 15.17
N GLN A 8 -13.67 -19.39 15.84
CA GLN A 8 -12.70 -20.34 15.26
C GLN A 8 -13.19 -20.99 13.95
N PRO A 9 -14.43 -21.54 13.86
CA PRO A 9 -14.93 -22.12 12.61
C PRO A 9 -15.07 -21.07 11.49
N TYR A 10 -15.38 -19.83 11.86
CA TYR A 10 -15.43 -18.73 10.89
C TYR A 10 -14.04 -18.33 10.39
N HIS A 11 -13.01 -18.33 11.25
CA HIS A 11 -11.63 -18.08 10.84
C HIS A 11 -11.16 -19.15 9.85
N GLN A 12 -11.45 -20.42 10.13
CA GLN A 12 -11.13 -21.49 9.19
C GLN A 12 -11.82 -21.26 7.83
N TRP A 13 -13.12 -20.99 7.85
CA TRP A 13 -13.87 -20.68 6.63
C TRP A 13 -13.30 -19.48 5.85
N LEU A 14 -12.85 -18.42 6.53
CA LEU A 14 -12.19 -17.27 5.87
C LEU A 14 -10.82 -17.65 5.28
N THR A 15 -10.08 -18.53 5.95
CA THR A 15 -8.79 -19.05 5.46
C THR A 15 -9.00 -19.87 4.20
N ASP A 16 -10.02 -20.71 4.17
CA ASP A 16 -10.41 -21.52 3.00
C ASP A 16 -10.84 -20.64 1.79
N GLN A 17 -11.30 -19.41 2.07
CA GLN A 17 -11.56 -18.39 1.03
C GLN A 17 -10.30 -17.61 0.62
N ASN A 18 -9.10 -18.04 1.02
CA ASN A 18 -7.81 -17.38 0.72
C ASN A 18 -7.75 -15.89 1.14
N LEU A 19 -8.44 -15.51 2.22
CA LEU A 19 -8.36 -14.15 2.75
C LEU A 19 -7.07 -13.94 3.54
N SER A 20 -6.54 -12.73 3.46
CA SER A 20 -5.28 -12.40 4.16
C SER A 20 -5.45 -12.45 5.68
N PRO A 21 -4.39 -12.82 6.44
CA PRO A 21 -4.41 -12.80 7.91
C PRO A 21 -4.88 -11.47 8.50
N LEU A 22 -4.51 -10.35 7.88
CA LEU A 22 -4.95 -9.02 8.30
C LEU A 22 -6.47 -8.83 8.12
N THR A 23 -7.05 -9.42 7.07
CA THR A 23 -8.52 -9.38 6.87
C THR A 23 -9.22 -10.17 7.96
N LEU A 24 -8.69 -11.35 8.34
CA LEU A 24 -9.22 -12.15 9.43
C LEU A 24 -9.21 -11.37 10.75
N ILE A 25 -8.09 -10.71 11.06
CA ILE A 25 -7.96 -9.88 12.27
C ILE A 25 -8.99 -8.73 12.25
N ASN A 26 -9.09 -7.99 11.15
CA ASN A 26 -10.01 -6.85 11.03
C ASN A 26 -11.47 -7.29 11.13
N TYR A 27 -11.83 -8.44 10.54
CA TYR A 27 -13.17 -9.00 10.64
C TYR A 27 -13.47 -9.45 12.06
N SER A 28 -12.53 -10.11 12.72
CA SER A 28 -12.67 -10.52 14.13
C SER A 28 -12.89 -9.33 15.06
N ILE A 29 -12.10 -8.26 14.89
CA ILE A 29 -12.28 -7.02 15.66
C ILE A 29 -13.67 -6.42 15.42
N SER A 30 -14.12 -6.39 14.16
CA SER A 30 -15.43 -5.84 13.80
C SER A 30 -16.58 -6.65 14.39
N LEU A 31 -16.48 -7.98 14.39
CA LEU A 31 -17.47 -8.88 14.99
C LEU A 31 -17.49 -8.76 16.51
N LYS A 32 -16.33 -8.69 17.18
CA LYS A 32 -16.24 -8.44 18.62
C LYS A 32 -16.88 -7.11 19.01
N GLN A 33 -16.71 -6.06 18.18
CA GLN A 33 -17.34 -4.75 18.44
C GLN A 33 -18.85 -4.75 18.20
N TYR A 34 -19.36 -5.63 17.37
CA TYR A 34 -20.80 -5.84 17.22
C TYR A 34 -21.41 -6.47 18.49
N GLY A 35 -20.64 -7.30 19.18
CA GLY A 35 -21.01 -7.97 20.42
C GLY A 35 -21.88 -9.21 20.18
N GLU A 36 -22.51 -9.69 21.25
CA GLU A 36 -23.28 -10.94 21.26
C GLU A 36 -24.73 -10.80 20.76
N GLN A 37 -25.02 -9.70 20.09
CA GLN A 37 -26.34 -9.46 19.53
C GLN A 37 -26.67 -10.46 18.42
N SER A 38 -27.93 -10.88 18.32
CA SER A 38 -28.38 -11.69 17.18
C SER A 38 -28.29 -10.88 15.86
N LEU A 39 -27.84 -11.56 14.79
CA LEU A 39 -27.77 -10.98 13.45
C LEU A 39 -29.16 -10.89 12.83
N THR A 40 -29.88 -9.84 13.16
CA THR A 40 -31.17 -9.47 12.55
C THR A 40 -31.04 -8.15 11.83
N LEU A 41 -31.91 -7.91 10.85
CA LEU A 41 -31.92 -6.62 10.14
C LEU A 41 -32.09 -5.44 11.11
N LYS A 42 -32.97 -5.56 12.10
CA LYS A 42 -33.21 -4.53 13.14
C LYS A 42 -31.93 -4.20 13.90
N ASN A 43 -31.21 -5.21 14.38
CA ASN A 43 -30.00 -5.02 15.17
C ASN A 43 -28.85 -4.45 14.31
N LEU A 44 -28.73 -4.89 13.06
CA LEU A 44 -27.73 -4.37 12.10
C LEU A 44 -27.99 -2.89 11.76
N LEU A 45 -29.24 -2.49 11.54
CA LEU A 45 -29.59 -1.09 11.30
C LEU A 45 -29.24 -0.22 12.52
N ASN A 46 -29.61 -0.67 13.73
CA ASN A 46 -29.27 0.04 14.97
C ASN A 46 -27.78 0.14 15.19
N TYR A 47 -27.03 -0.96 14.98
CA TYR A 47 -25.57 -0.96 15.08
C TYR A 47 -24.95 0.02 14.08
N THR A 48 -25.39 -0.02 12.82
CA THR A 48 -24.85 0.85 11.76
C THR A 48 -25.09 2.33 12.10
N LYS A 49 -26.29 2.71 12.58
CA LYS A 49 -26.59 4.07 13.03
C LYS A 49 -25.65 4.51 14.17
N LYS A 50 -25.48 3.67 15.21
CA LYS A 50 -24.59 3.94 16.34
C LYS A 50 -23.12 4.02 15.88
N ALA A 51 -22.72 3.16 14.95
CA ALA A 51 -21.35 3.13 14.41
C ALA A 51 -21.05 4.41 13.60
N LEU A 52 -22.01 4.96 12.86
CA LEU A 52 -21.85 6.22 12.11
C LEU A 52 -21.68 7.45 13.00
N ILE A 53 -22.14 7.42 14.24
CA ILE A 53 -21.88 8.50 15.23
C ILE A 53 -20.40 8.45 15.68
N LYS A 54 -19.83 7.24 15.80
CA LYS A 54 -18.51 7.02 16.39
C LYS A 54 -17.37 6.92 15.39
N TYR A 55 -17.64 6.47 14.16
CA TYR A 55 -16.63 6.13 13.17
C TYR A 55 -16.93 6.80 11.82
N GLU A 56 -15.87 7.09 11.08
CA GLU A 56 -15.95 7.55 9.68
C GLU A 56 -16.68 6.51 8.80
N PRO A 57 -17.42 6.95 7.77
CA PRO A 57 -18.21 6.06 6.89
C PRO A 57 -17.39 4.89 6.30
N ALA A 58 -16.14 5.11 5.90
CA ALA A 58 -15.27 4.06 5.38
C ALA A 58 -14.99 2.95 6.43
N SER A 59 -14.86 3.32 7.70
CA SER A 59 -14.70 2.36 8.80
C SER A 59 -15.98 1.57 9.05
N VAL A 60 -17.14 2.23 8.92
CA VAL A 60 -18.45 1.56 9.04
C VAL A 60 -18.67 0.60 7.87
N GLN A 61 -18.26 0.96 6.65
CA GLN A 61 -18.28 0.04 5.50
C GLN A 61 -17.47 -1.23 5.76
N LEU A 62 -16.28 -1.10 6.34
CA LEU A 62 -15.46 -2.27 6.70
C LEU A 62 -16.14 -3.15 7.75
N LYS A 63 -16.73 -2.54 8.78
CA LYS A 63 -17.43 -3.27 9.85
C LYS A 63 -18.67 -4.01 9.31
N THR A 64 -19.45 -3.35 8.48
CA THR A 64 -20.63 -3.98 7.85
C THR A 64 -20.23 -5.06 6.85
N ALA A 65 -19.10 -4.92 6.15
CA ALA A 65 -18.55 -5.99 5.29
C ALA A 65 -18.17 -7.23 6.10
N ALA A 66 -17.58 -7.07 7.29
CA ALA A 66 -17.28 -8.18 8.20
C ALA A 66 -18.56 -8.90 8.66
N LEU A 67 -19.59 -8.14 9.05
CA LEU A 67 -20.89 -8.68 9.44
C LEU A 67 -21.59 -9.40 8.28
N LYS A 68 -21.53 -8.85 7.07
CA LYS A 68 -22.04 -9.48 5.85
C LYS A 68 -21.35 -10.80 5.55
N SER A 69 -20.02 -10.84 5.70
CA SER A 69 -19.24 -12.05 5.54
C SER A 69 -19.62 -13.12 6.57
N TYR A 70 -19.81 -12.72 7.83
CA TYR A 70 -20.23 -13.65 8.88
C TYR A 70 -21.67 -14.16 8.68
N ALA A 71 -22.58 -13.28 8.23
CA ALA A 71 -23.94 -13.69 7.86
C ALA A 71 -23.94 -14.73 6.70
N LYS A 72 -23.04 -14.55 5.72
CA LYS A 72 -22.84 -15.53 4.64
C LYS A 72 -22.35 -16.88 5.18
N PHE A 73 -21.39 -16.89 6.08
CA PHE A 73 -20.92 -18.09 6.75
C PHE A 73 -22.06 -18.81 7.50
N LYS A 74 -22.91 -18.06 8.19
CA LYS A 74 -24.08 -18.56 8.91
C LYS A 74 -25.29 -18.85 8.01
N LYS A 75 -25.16 -18.68 6.68
CA LYS A 75 -26.24 -18.88 5.68
C LYS A 75 -27.49 -18.03 5.96
N LEU A 76 -27.33 -16.85 6.57
CA LEU A 76 -28.44 -15.93 6.89
C LEU A 76 -28.77 -15.08 5.66
N LYS A 77 -30.04 -15.05 5.30
CA LYS A 77 -30.55 -14.15 4.24
C LYS A 77 -31.02 -12.84 4.87
N LEU A 78 -30.26 -11.75 4.65
CA LEU A 78 -30.52 -10.43 5.19
C LEU A 78 -30.49 -9.39 4.06
N ASP A 79 -31.34 -8.39 4.17
CA ASP A 79 -31.38 -7.27 3.21
C ASP A 79 -30.26 -6.27 3.51
N TRP A 80 -29.14 -6.42 2.81
CA TRP A 80 -27.96 -5.55 2.94
C TRP A 80 -28.12 -4.21 2.21
N THR A 81 -29.11 -4.07 1.33
CA THR A 81 -29.34 -2.82 0.59
C THR A 81 -29.78 -1.71 1.54
N LYS A 82 -30.67 -2.04 2.50
CA LYS A 82 -31.10 -1.11 3.56
C LYS A 82 -29.94 -0.66 4.46
N ILE A 83 -28.99 -1.56 4.75
CA ILE A 83 -27.82 -1.25 5.58
C ILE A 83 -26.85 -0.36 4.78
N ALA A 84 -26.59 -0.69 3.52
CA ALA A 84 -25.74 0.10 2.63
C ALA A 84 -26.30 1.51 2.41
N GLY A 85 -27.62 1.66 2.28
CA GLY A 85 -28.28 2.95 2.11
C GLY A 85 -28.16 3.89 3.31
N LEU A 86 -27.86 3.37 4.52
CA LEU A 86 -27.60 4.20 5.70
C LEU A 86 -26.20 4.84 5.68
N ILE A 87 -25.25 4.23 4.98
CA ILE A 87 -23.85 4.64 5.03
C ILE A 87 -23.62 5.71 3.95
N PRO A 88 -23.28 6.95 4.33
CA PRO A 88 -23.00 8.00 3.36
C PRO A 88 -21.92 7.57 2.37
N GLN A 89 -22.02 8.05 1.12
CA GLN A 89 -20.95 7.85 0.16
C GLN A 89 -19.67 8.47 0.67
N VAL A 90 -18.60 7.69 0.65
CA VAL A 90 -17.25 8.17 1.03
C VAL A 90 -16.78 9.11 -0.08
N GLN A 91 -16.80 10.42 0.20
CA GLN A 91 -16.20 11.38 -0.72
C GLN A 91 -14.72 11.04 -0.94
N LYS A 92 -14.29 11.08 -2.18
CA LYS A 92 -12.87 10.93 -2.52
C LYS A 92 -12.11 12.12 -1.91
N LYS A 93 -11.48 11.91 -0.75
CA LYS A 93 -10.60 12.93 -0.14
C LYS A 93 -9.41 13.14 -1.08
N PHE A 94 -9.05 14.40 -1.32
CA PHE A 94 -7.77 14.70 -1.94
C PHE A 94 -6.66 14.24 -1.00
N PHE A 95 -5.85 13.35 -1.49
CA PHE A 95 -4.76 12.78 -0.69
C PHE A 95 -3.50 13.59 -0.91
N SER A 96 -2.83 13.97 0.15
CA SER A 96 -1.52 14.61 0.05
C SER A 96 -0.48 13.69 -0.58
N THR A 97 0.36 14.29 -1.42
CA THR A 97 1.53 13.67 -2.03
C THR A 97 2.78 14.41 -1.59
N LEU A 98 3.94 13.80 -1.71
CA LEU A 98 5.25 14.43 -1.56
C LEU A 98 5.75 14.88 -2.94
N ASN A 99 6.45 16.00 -2.99
CA ASN A 99 7.31 16.37 -4.10
C ASN A 99 8.79 16.11 -3.74
N GLU A 100 9.69 16.28 -4.72
CA GLU A 100 11.12 16.03 -4.53
C GLU A 100 11.77 16.98 -3.50
N LYS A 101 11.32 18.23 -3.43
CA LYS A 101 11.80 19.20 -2.42
C LYS A 101 11.45 18.72 -1.00
N GLU A 102 10.23 18.23 -0.80
CA GLU A 102 9.79 17.69 0.50
C GLU A 102 10.50 16.38 0.85
N LEU A 103 10.78 15.53 -0.14
CA LEU A 103 11.61 14.34 0.07
C LEU A 103 13.02 14.76 0.53
N THR A 104 13.63 15.77 -0.11
CA THR A 104 14.92 16.31 0.31
C THR A 104 14.87 16.84 1.75
N GLN A 105 13.82 17.56 2.13
CA GLN A 105 13.62 18.00 3.52
C GLN A 105 13.55 16.82 4.49
N LEU A 106 12.79 15.77 4.17
CA LEU A 106 12.72 14.57 5.02
C LEU A 106 14.09 13.88 5.15
N LYS A 107 14.87 13.85 4.07
CA LYS A 107 16.21 13.24 4.05
C LYS A 107 17.24 14.07 4.80
N ALA A 108 17.11 15.38 4.83
CA ALA A 108 18.01 16.29 5.56
C ALA A 108 17.87 16.16 7.08
N VAL A 109 16.72 15.71 7.58
CA VAL A 109 16.54 15.48 9.03
C VAL A 109 17.41 14.31 9.47
N ARG A 110 18.30 14.59 10.43
CA ARG A 110 19.19 13.58 11.02
C ARG A 110 18.99 13.53 12.51
N PHE A 111 18.62 12.37 13.02
CA PHE A 111 18.60 12.04 14.46
C PHE A 111 19.38 10.75 14.75
N GLU A 112 19.82 10.06 13.71
CA GLU A 112 20.65 8.87 13.79
C GLU A 112 22.08 9.27 14.18
N LYS A 113 22.64 8.58 15.20
CA LYS A 113 24.04 8.76 15.62
C LYS A 113 25.01 8.18 14.58
N ASP A 114 24.66 7.01 14.03
CA ASP A 114 25.45 6.31 13.04
C ASP A 114 25.16 6.83 11.62
N ASN A 115 26.23 7.13 10.88
CA ASN A 115 26.13 7.63 9.53
C ASN A 115 25.63 6.56 8.52
N GLN A 116 25.99 5.30 8.72
CA GLN A 116 25.52 4.21 7.85
C GLN A 116 24.01 4.01 8.02
N VAL A 117 23.52 4.08 9.26
CA VAL A 117 22.07 4.03 9.55
C VAL A 117 21.34 5.20 8.92
N TYR A 118 21.91 6.41 8.99
CA TYR A 118 21.34 7.60 8.35
C TYR A 118 21.26 7.44 6.82
N GLN A 119 22.35 7.01 6.19
CA GLN A 119 22.39 6.79 4.74
C GLN A 119 21.40 5.69 4.31
N ARG A 120 21.38 4.56 5.01
CA ARG A 120 20.41 3.49 4.77
C ARG A 120 18.96 4.01 4.87
N ASN A 121 18.65 4.80 5.90
CA ASN A 121 17.32 5.35 6.10
C ASN A 121 16.93 6.31 4.96
N ASN A 122 17.87 7.12 4.47
CA ASN A 122 17.65 7.97 3.31
C ASN A 122 17.38 7.15 2.05
N LEU A 123 18.17 6.10 1.83
CA LEU A 123 18.00 5.21 0.69
C LEU A 123 16.63 4.52 0.71
N MET A 124 16.15 4.08 1.88
CA MET A 124 14.80 3.52 2.02
C MET A 124 13.69 4.52 1.64
N LEU A 125 13.85 5.81 1.98
CA LEU A 125 12.89 6.85 1.55
C LEU A 125 12.93 7.06 0.04
N ASP A 126 14.14 7.05 -0.56
CA ASP A 126 14.29 7.14 -2.01
C ASP A 126 13.62 5.95 -2.71
N PHE A 127 13.84 4.73 -2.23
CA PHE A 127 13.16 3.55 -2.77
C PHE A 127 11.64 3.68 -2.71
N LEU A 128 11.08 4.09 -1.59
CA LEU A 128 9.62 4.30 -1.49
C LEU A 128 9.12 5.34 -2.49
N PHE A 129 9.87 6.42 -2.68
CA PHE A 129 9.45 7.56 -3.51
C PHE A 129 9.59 7.26 -5.00
N TYR A 130 10.72 6.70 -5.42
CA TYR A 130 11.04 6.52 -6.84
C TYR A 130 10.63 5.16 -7.42
N SER A 131 10.23 4.20 -6.59
CA SER A 131 9.75 2.89 -7.05
C SER A 131 8.27 2.63 -6.78
N GLY A 132 7.67 3.36 -5.85
CA GLY A 132 6.28 3.18 -5.44
C GLY A 132 5.99 1.81 -4.82
N VAL A 133 7.00 1.08 -4.34
CA VAL A 133 6.82 -0.19 -3.61
C VAL A 133 6.00 0.02 -2.34
N ARG A 134 5.27 -1.00 -1.92
CA ARG A 134 4.61 -0.98 -0.61
C ARG A 134 5.66 -1.12 0.48
N ILE A 135 5.41 -0.53 1.65
CA ILE A 135 6.34 -0.64 2.78
C ILE A 135 6.63 -2.10 3.16
N SER A 136 5.62 -2.99 3.09
CA SER A 136 5.82 -4.42 3.35
C SER A 136 6.63 -5.12 2.26
N GLU A 137 6.57 -4.64 1.03
CA GLU A 137 7.41 -5.13 -0.06
C GLU A 137 8.85 -4.66 0.16
N LEU A 138 9.06 -3.37 0.42
CA LEU A 138 10.39 -2.80 0.68
C LEU A 138 11.17 -3.56 1.74
N THR A 139 10.51 -3.89 2.86
CA THR A 139 11.16 -4.57 3.99
C THR A 139 11.51 -6.04 3.70
N HIS A 140 11.01 -6.62 2.63
CA HIS A 140 11.29 -8.00 2.21
C HIS A 140 12.10 -8.08 0.90
N LEU A 141 12.46 -6.93 0.30
CA LEU A 141 13.31 -6.93 -0.89
C LEU A 141 14.69 -7.49 -0.58
N LYS A 142 15.17 -8.37 -1.45
CA LYS A 142 16.52 -8.89 -1.44
C LYS A 142 17.31 -8.37 -2.63
N HIS A 143 18.62 -8.36 -2.53
CA HIS A 143 19.48 -8.05 -3.67
C HIS A 143 19.25 -9.01 -4.83
N SER A 144 18.98 -10.29 -4.53
CA SER A 144 18.68 -11.33 -5.52
C SER A 144 17.32 -11.19 -6.23
N ASP A 145 16.46 -10.25 -5.78
CA ASP A 145 15.23 -9.94 -6.50
C ASP A 145 15.44 -9.01 -7.70
N TRP A 146 16.68 -8.51 -7.87
CA TRP A 146 17.09 -7.74 -9.04
C TRP A 146 17.43 -8.67 -10.19
N GLU A 147 16.73 -8.52 -11.29
CA GLU A 147 16.88 -9.31 -12.50
C GLU A 147 16.88 -8.34 -13.71
N ASP A 148 17.90 -8.41 -14.55
CA ASP A 148 18.09 -7.52 -15.70
C ASP A 148 17.96 -6.02 -15.35
N ASN A 149 16.80 -5.42 -15.57
CA ASN A 149 16.55 -3.98 -15.35
C ASN A 149 15.40 -3.72 -14.38
N HIS A 150 15.01 -4.71 -13.55
CA HIS A 150 13.86 -4.58 -12.68
C HIS A 150 13.99 -5.38 -11.38
N LEU A 151 13.24 -4.96 -10.37
CA LEU A 151 13.02 -5.73 -9.17
C LEU A 151 11.75 -6.57 -9.31
N LYS A 152 11.87 -7.85 -9.02
CA LYS A 152 10.75 -8.78 -8.94
C LYS A 152 10.12 -8.68 -7.55
N VAL A 153 8.92 -8.16 -7.46
CA VAL A 153 8.24 -7.90 -6.19
C VAL A 153 7.02 -8.78 -6.04
N GLN A 154 6.98 -9.54 -4.96
CA GLN A 154 5.81 -10.36 -4.63
C GLN A 154 4.76 -9.53 -3.89
N GLY A 155 3.62 -9.33 -4.54
CA GLY A 155 2.50 -8.56 -3.99
C GLY A 155 1.46 -9.43 -3.27
N LYS A 156 0.35 -8.82 -2.90
CA LYS A 156 -0.79 -9.48 -2.25
C LYS A 156 -1.36 -10.60 -3.15
N GLY A 157 -1.59 -11.78 -2.58
CA GLY A 157 -2.13 -12.94 -3.29
C GLY A 157 -1.10 -13.65 -4.18
N ASN A 158 0.17 -13.58 -3.82
CA ASN A 158 1.28 -14.22 -4.51
C ASN A 158 1.50 -13.70 -5.96
N LYS A 159 0.91 -12.55 -6.31
CA LYS A 159 1.07 -11.95 -7.64
C LYS A 159 2.43 -11.26 -7.72
N ILE A 160 3.20 -11.61 -8.74
CA ILE A 160 4.48 -10.98 -9.05
C ILE A 160 4.22 -9.74 -9.89
N ARG A 161 4.95 -8.67 -9.60
CA ARG A 161 5.04 -7.48 -10.44
C ARG A 161 6.48 -7.01 -10.55
N TYR A 162 6.76 -6.31 -11.61
CA TYR A 162 8.07 -5.72 -11.86
C TYR A 162 8.09 -4.26 -11.43
N VAL A 163 9.20 -3.85 -10.83
CA VAL A 163 9.44 -2.48 -10.37
C VAL A 163 10.74 -2.00 -10.98
N PHE A 164 10.67 -0.90 -11.72
CA PHE A 164 11.84 -0.26 -12.30
C PHE A 164 12.38 0.80 -11.35
N LEU A 165 13.69 1.00 -11.41
CA LEU A 165 14.42 1.95 -10.58
C LEU A 165 15.19 2.94 -11.45
N PRO A 166 15.35 4.20 -11.01
CA PRO A 166 16.33 5.11 -11.59
C PRO A 166 17.74 4.59 -11.36
N GLN A 167 18.66 4.96 -12.25
CA GLN A 167 20.05 4.45 -12.26
C GLN A 167 20.77 4.63 -10.91
N PHE A 168 20.55 5.75 -10.22
CA PHE A 168 21.19 6.00 -8.92
C PHE A 168 20.76 5.03 -7.81
N LEU A 169 19.54 4.43 -7.91
CA LEU A 169 19.09 3.37 -7.00
C LEU A 169 19.62 2.01 -7.43
N ILE A 170 19.72 1.76 -8.73
CA ILE A 170 20.30 0.51 -9.26
C ILE A 170 21.72 0.32 -8.75
N ALA A 171 22.52 1.39 -8.75
CA ALA A 171 23.91 1.36 -8.26
C ALA A 171 24.06 0.94 -6.79
N THR A 172 22.97 0.92 -6.01
CA THR A 172 22.99 0.48 -4.61
C THR A 172 22.68 -1.02 -4.44
N ILE A 173 22.33 -1.70 -5.52
CA ILE A 173 21.98 -3.12 -5.50
C ILE A 173 23.23 -3.95 -5.81
N ASN A 174 23.49 -4.96 -4.98
CA ASN A 174 24.50 -5.97 -5.25
C ASN A 174 23.81 -7.27 -5.70
N PRO A 175 23.73 -7.58 -7.01
CA PRO A 175 23.00 -8.74 -7.52
C PRO A 175 23.60 -10.09 -7.06
N TYR A 176 24.85 -10.09 -6.57
CA TYR A 176 25.50 -11.30 -6.05
C TYR A 176 25.19 -11.59 -4.58
N SER A 177 24.57 -10.64 -3.87
CA SER A 177 24.15 -10.86 -2.48
C SER A 177 22.77 -11.52 -2.45
N LYS A 178 22.60 -12.46 -1.51
CA LYS A 178 21.30 -13.09 -1.20
C LYS A 178 20.58 -12.42 -0.03
N ASP A 179 21.21 -11.44 0.59
CA ASP A 179 20.69 -10.74 1.75
C ASP A 179 19.53 -9.81 1.41
N TYR A 180 18.81 -9.40 2.43
CA TYR A 180 17.84 -8.32 2.30
C TYR A 180 18.54 -7.02 1.92
N LEU A 181 17.87 -6.24 1.07
CA LEU A 181 18.40 -4.97 0.60
C LEU A 181 18.62 -3.97 1.75
N PHE A 182 17.81 -4.07 2.81
CA PHE A 182 17.89 -3.20 3.99
C PHE A 182 17.95 -4.03 5.27
N LEU A 183 19.08 -3.98 5.94
CA LEU A 183 19.34 -4.71 7.18
C LEU A 183 19.39 -3.74 8.38
N ASN A 184 18.99 -4.26 9.55
CA ASN A 184 19.24 -3.61 10.83
C ASN A 184 20.68 -3.92 11.31
N SER A 185 21.07 -3.39 12.48
CA SER A 185 22.40 -3.63 13.07
C SER A 185 22.66 -5.09 13.47
N GLN A 186 21.62 -5.92 13.50
CA GLN A 186 21.71 -7.36 13.81
C GLN A 186 21.72 -8.24 12.55
N GLY A 187 21.81 -7.65 11.35
CA GLY A 187 21.77 -8.39 10.09
C GLY A 187 20.40 -8.91 9.71
N GLN A 188 19.32 -8.39 10.31
CA GLN A 188 17.95 -8.80 10.01
C GLN A 188 17.26 -7.75 9.14
N ALA A 189 16.23 -8.16 8.41
CA ALA A 189 15.39 -7.25 7.63
C ALA A 189 14.80 -6.13 8.49
N ILE A 190 14.76 -4.92 7.94
CA ILE A 190 14.10 -3.78 8.60
C ILE A 190 12.61 -4.06 8.76
N SER A 191 12.06 -3.80 9.96
CA SER A 191 10.63 -3.99 10.21
C SER A 191 9.78 -2.86 9.60
N ARG A 192 8.53 -3.19 9.28
CA ARG A 192 7.53 -2.21 8.82
C ARG A 192 7.31 -1.11 9.87
N GLU A 193 7.28 -1.48 11.14
CA GLU A 193 7.06 -0.58 12.28
C GLU A 193 8.20 0.44 12.39
N TYR A 194 9.44 0.01 12.16
CA TYR A 194 10.60 0.90 12.09
C TYR A 194 10.41 1.97 11.02
N MET A 195 10.03 1.57 9.81
CA MET A 195 9.81 2.50 8.70
C MET A 195 8.69 3.49 8.96
N VAL A 196 7.57 3.03 9.53
CA VAL A 196 6.45 3.92 9.90
C VAL A 196 6.90 4.95 10.94
N ARG A 197 7.68 4.52 11.94
CA ARG A 197 8.23 5.39 12.98
C ARG A 197 9.24 6.39 12.40
N LEU A 198 10.16 5.95 11.55
CA LEU A 198 11.11 6.78 10.84
C LEU A 198 10.43 7.92 10.07
N ILE A 199 9.46 7.57 9.22
CA ILE A 199 8.72 8.56 8.42
C ILE A 199 8.01 9.56 9.34
N LYS A 200 7.35 9.09 10.40
CA LYS A 200 6.66 9.94 11.36
C LYS A 200 7.62 10.90 12.07
N GLN A 201 8.74 10.41 12.58
CA GLN A 201 9.73 11.21 13.29
C GLN A 201 10.33 12.29 12.37
N ARG A 202 10.76 11.92 11.16
CA ARG A 202 11.30 12.89 10.21
C ARG A 202 10.27 13.93 9.80
N THR A 203 9.02 13.55 9.57
CA THR A 203 7.95 14.49 9.24
C THR A 203 7.74 15.52 10.36
N LEU A 204 7.77 15.09 11.62
CA LEU A 204 7.60 15.99 12.78
C LEU A 204 8.73 17.03 12.92
N LEU A 205 9.91 16.73 12.41
CA LEU A 205 11.10 17.57 12.47
C LEU A 205 11.28 18.47 11.23
N THR A 206 10.35 18.40 10.28
CA THR A 206 10.32 19.26 9.08
C THR A 206 9.23 20.31 9.18
N SER A 207 9.26 21.30 8.28
CA SER A 207 8.19 22.30 8.09
C SER A 207 6.96 21.76 7.33
N ILE A 208 6.93 20.47 7.00
CA ILE A 208 5.86 19.83 6.22
C ILE A 208 4.59 19.72 7.08
N LYS A 209 3.55 20.52 6.77
CA LYS A 209 2.31 20.58 7.56
C LYS A 209 1.31 19.44 7.26
N LYS A 210 1.58 18.60 6.26
CA LYS A 210 0.69 17.49 5.87
C LYS A 210 1.12 16.16 6.48
N LYS A 211 0.16 15.28 6.71
CA LYS A 211 0.43 13.94 7.23
C LYS A 211 1.12 13.09 6.18
N ILE A 212 2.34 12.65 6.45
CA ILE A 212 3.11 11.74 5.59
C ILE A 212 3.02 10.32 6.14
N SER A 213 2.79 9.37 5.25
CA SER A 213 2.70 7.94 5.55
C SER A 213 3.33 7.14 4.40
N PRO A 214 3.60 5.85 4.56
CA PRO A 214 4.08 5.02 3.44
C PRO A 214 3.19 5.07 2.19
N HIS A 215 1.87 5.17 2.38
CA HIS A 215 0.94 5.33 1.27
C HIS A 215 1.08 6.68 0.56
N THR A 216 1.54 7.71 1.28
CA THR A 216 1.84 9.01 0.67
C THR A 216 2.96 8.88 -0.36
N PHE A 217 4.05 8.17 -0.03
CA PHE A 217 5.15 7.91 -0.97
C PHE A 217 4.67 7.20 -2.26
N ARG A 218 3.87 6.17 -2.11
CA ARG A 218 3.34 5.43 -3.26
C ARG A 218 2.42 6.29 -4.15
N ARG A 219 1.63 7.19 -3.56
CA ARG A 219 0.83 8.16 -4.32
C ARG A 219 1.73 9.20 -4.99
N SER A 220 2.78 9.63 -4.30
CA SER A 220 3.77 10.57 -4.86
C SER A 220 4.47 9.99 -6.08
N PHE A 221 4.83 8.71 -6.06
CA PHE A 221 5.36 8.01 -7.23
C PHE A 221 4.37 8.05 -8.41
N ALA A 222 3.08 7.73 -8.18
CA ALA A 222 2.08 7.82 -9.22
C ALA A 222 1.95 9.25 -9.79
N THR A 223 1.96 10.26 -8.92
CA THR A 223 1.88 11.68 -9.31
C THR A 223 3.12 12.11 -10.06
N LEU A 224 4.31 11.69 -9.62
CA LEU A 224 5.58 11.98 -10.27
C LEU A 224 5.63 11.39 -11.69
N LEU A 225 5.22 10.13 -11.87
CA LEU A 225 5.15 9.52 -13.19
C LEU A 225 4.14 10.23 -14.10
N ASN A 226 2.99 10.59 -13.56
CA ASN A 226 1.98 11.33 -14.32
C ASN A 226 2.49 12.71 -14.74
N SER A 227 3.18 13.45 -13.88
CA SER A 227 3.77 14.76 -14.21
C SER A 227 4.89 14.67 -15.25
N LYS A 228 5.56 13.51 -15.34
CA LYS A 228 6.56 13.18 -16.38
C LYS A 228 5.91 12.66 -17.68
N GLY A 229 4.58 12.63 -17.79
CA GLY A 229 3.85 12.22 -18.99
C GLY A 229 3.60 10.71 -19.12
N ALA A 230 3.79 9.93 -18.06
CA ALA A 230 3.49 8.50 -18.11
C ALA A 230 1.99 8.24 -18.36
N ARG A 231 1.69 7.27 -19.20
CA ARG A 231 0.31 6.83 -19.43
C ARG A 231 -0.29 6.25 -18.15
N LEU A 232 -1.56 6.50 -17.90
CA LEU A 232 -2.26 5.97 -16.71
C LEU A 232 -2.16 4.45 -16.62
N THR A 233 -2.23 3.74 -17.74
CA THR A 233 -2.08 2.28 -17.82
C THR A 233 -0.70 1.82 -17.37
N THR A 234 0.36 2.52 -17.74
CA THR A 234 1.74 2.28 -17.28
C THR A 234 1.84 2.45 -15.77
N ILE A 235 1.32 3.56 -15.24
CA ILE A 235 1.31 3.82 -13.79
C ILE A 235 0.57 2.72 -13.03
N GLN A 236 -0.58 2.29 -13.52
CA GLN A 236 -1.39 1.24 -12.91
C GLN A 236 -0.68 -0.12 -12.88
N LYS A 237 -0.01 -0.49 -13.99
CA LYS A 237 0.79 -1.73 -14.08
C LYS A 237 1.97 -1.69 -13.10
N LEU A 238 2.74 -0.60 -13.07
CA LEU A 238 3.86 -0.41 -12.15
C LEU A 238 3.43 -0.48 -10.68
N LEU A 239 2.26 0.05 -10.36
CA LEU A 239 1.70 -0.03 -9.02
C LEU A 239 1.07 -1.39 -8.69
N GLY A 240 0.78 -2.25 -9.66
CA GLY A 240 0.12 -3.54 -9.45
C GLY A 240 -1.28 -3.36 -8.83
N HIS A 241 -2.12 -2.52 -9.44
CA HIS A 241 -3.51 -2.35 -9.05
C HIS A 241 -4.34 -3.46 -9.69
N SER A 242 -4.91 -4.36 -8.89
CA SER A 242 -5.65 -5.56 -9.31
C SER A 242 -7.02 -5.30 -9.93
N ASN A 243 -7.55 -4.07 -9.92
CA ASN A 243 -8.90 -3.76 -10.38
C ASN A 243 -9.03 -3.49 -11.89
N LEU A 244 -8.05 -3.88 -12.69
CA LEU A 244 -8.10 -3.73 -14.16
C LEU A 244 -8.28 -5.05 -14.92
N GLU A 245 -8.62 -6.14 -14.22
CA GLU A 245 -8.78 -7.45 -14.84
C GLU A 245 -9.90 -7.53 -15.89
N THR A 246 -10.78 -6.53 -16.01
CA THR A 246 -11.93 -6.61 -16.93
C THR A 246 -11.78 -5.84 -18.23
N THR A 247 -10.75 -5.00 -18.42
CA THR A 247 -10.62 -4.24 -19.68
C THR A 247 -9.21 -4.27 -20.29
N ALA A 248 -8.19 -4.70 -19.57
CA ALA A 248 -6.80 -4.67 -20.02
C ALA A 248 -6.23 -6.05 -20.43
N SER A 249 -7.06 -7.08 -20.58
CA SER A 249 -6.61 -8.41 -21.04
C SER A 249 -6.17 -8.45 -22.51
N TYR A 250 -6.29 -7.33 -23.23
CA TYR A 250 -5.96 -7.26 -24.65
C TYR A 250 -4.77 -6.37 -25.02
N ILE A 251 -4.11 -5.73 -24.05
CA ILE A 251 -2.87 -5.02 -24.31
C ILE A 251 -1.75 -5.78 -23.61
N HIS A 252 -1.24 -6.80 -24.25
CA HIS A 252 0.03 -7.43 -23.92
C HIS A 252 1.15 -6.47 -24.31
N ASN A 253 1.39 -5.48 -23.46
CA ASN A 253 2.71 -4.86 -23.50
C ASN A 253 3.64 -5.83 -22.78
N SER A 254 4.68 -6.28 -23.49
CA SER A 254 5.75 -7.03 -22.85
C SER A 254 6.37 -6.17 -21.72
N TRP A 255 7.10 -6.79 -20.79
CA TRP A 255 7.81 -6.02 -19.76
C TRP A 255 8.84 -5.08 -20.39
N GLU A 256 9.37 -5.40 -21.57
CA GLU A 256 10.28 -4.58 -22.37
C GLU A 256 9.63 -3.27 -22.80
N GLU A 257 8.39 -3.29 -23.31
CA GLU A 257 7.67 -2.06 -23.65
C GLU A 257 7.38 -1.21 -22.42
N LEU A 258 7.03 -1.84 -21.29
CA LEU A 258 6.80 -1.16 -20.03
C LEU A 258 8.09 -0.51 -19.52
N TYR A 259 9.23 -1.19 -19.65
CA TYR A 259 10.54 -0.65 -19.32
C TYR A 259 10.95 0.50 -20.25
N GLN A 260 10.69 0.40 -21.55
CA GLN A 260 10.96 1.48 -22.50
C GLN A 260 10.13 2.74 -22.20
N ASP A 261 8.82 2.58 -21.90
CA ASP A 261 7.97 3.69 -21.47
C ASP A 261 8.50 4.33 -20.18
N TYR A 262 8.90 3.50 -19.19
CA TYR A 262 9.47 3.98 -17.94
C TYR A 262 10.82 4.69 -18.15
N SER A 263 11.74 4.11 -18.89
CA SER A 263 13.09 4.65 -19.09
C SER A 263 13.10 6.00 -19.81
N ARG A 264 12.14 6.24 -20.72
CA ARG A 264 11.96 7.56 -21.38
C ARG A 264 11.67 8.69 -20.38
N LEU A 265 10.98 8.38 -19.28
CA LEU A 265 10.61 9.36 -18.25
C LEU A 265 11.82 9.85 -17.42
N TRP A 266 12.93 9.11 -17.46
CA TRP A 266 14.15 9.37 -16.68
C TRP A 266 15.33 9.82 -17.54
N LYS A 267 15.17 9.89 -18.88
CA LYS A 267 16.14 10.56 -19.73
C LYS A 267 16.09 12.05 -19.39
N GLU A 268 17.26 12.63 -19.09
CA GLU A 268 17.38 14.08 -19.04
C GLU A 268 16.94 14.64 -20.40
N PRO A 269 16.21 15.78 -20.45
CA PRO A 269 15.96 16.46 -21.70
C PRO A 269 17.36 16.72 -22.33
N SER A 270 17.62 16.12 -23.49
CA SER A 270 18.79 16.42 -24.26
C SER A 270 18.90 17.95 -24.31
N GLN A 271 20.05 18.50 -23.90
CA GLN A 271 20.33 19.91 -24.03
C GLN A 271 19.99 20.30 -25.47
N ALA A 272 18.81 20.87 -25.66
CA ALA A 272 18.44 21.48 -26.90
C ALA A 272 19.39 22.66 -27.08
N ASN A 273 20.20 22.56 -28.11
CA ASN A 273 21.16 23.53 -28.55
C ASN A 273 20.68 24.97 -28.29
N TYR A 274 21.27 25.63 -27.31
CA TYR A 274 21.35 27.08 -27.27
C TYR A 274 22.55 27.45 -28.12
N HIS A 275 22.35 27.39 -29.43
CA HIS A 275 23.14 28.13 -30.40
C HIS A 275 22.11 28.83 -31.28
N GLU A 276 21.82 30.07 -30.91
CA GLU A 276 21.73 31.25 -31.77
C GLU A 276 21.45 32.48 -30.89
#